data_198ff07298bebf96bcb1a0c8ce3093b4
#
_entry.id   198ff07298bebf96bcb1a0c8ce3093b4
#
_cell.length_a   1.000
_cell.length_b   1.000
_cell.length_c   1.000
_cell.angle_alpha   90.00
_cell.angle_beta   90.00
_cell.angle_gamma   90.00
#
_symmetry.space_group_name_H-M   'P 1'
#
loop_
_entity.id
_entity.type
_entity.pdbx_description
1 polymer ?
#
loop_
_entity_poly.entity_id
_entity_poly.type
_entity_poly.pdbx_seq_one_letter_code
_entity_poly.pdbx_strand_id
1 'polypeptide(L)'
;MGQAVSDYTDATFASEVLQASTTVLVDFWAPWCGPCRLMAPMMDWAAETYAGKLSVGKLEVDGNPQTRDFFQVQGIPTLILFRDGKEVARQEGAIAKPQLQAFLDAHL
;
A
#
# COMPACT_ATOMS: atom_id res chain seq x y z
N MET A 1 9.89 17.84 4.83
CA MET A 1 10.19 16.68 3.98
C MET A 1 9.12 15.65 4.12
N GLY A 2 8.69 15.09 3.01
CA GLY A 2 7.75 13.99 3.01
C GLY A 2 8.38 12.70 3.50
N GLN A 3 7.55 11.72 3.79
CA GLN A 3 7.99 10.40 4.17
C GLN A 3 8.37 9.61 2.91
N ALA A 4 9.36 8.74 3.02
CA ALA A 4 9.71 7.83 1.95
C ALA A 4 8.71 6.68 1.90
N VAL A 5 8.53 6.10 0.72
CA VAL A 5 7.76 4.87 0.54
C VAL A 5 8.62 3.70 0.98
N SER A 6 8.13 2.92 1.94
CA SER A 6 8.86 1.79 2.49
C SER A 6 8.72 0.55 1.60
N ASP A 7 9.70 -0.34 1.67
CA ASP A 7 9.59 -1.67 1.05
C ASP A 7 9.30 -2.68 2.15
N TYR A 8 8.12 -3.29 2.10
CA TYR A 8 7.72 -4.31 3.07
C TYR A 8 8.02 -5.70 2.53
N THR A 9 8.29 -6.62 3.44
CA THR A 9 8.56 -8.02 3.10
C THR A 9 7.73 -8.93 4.00
N ASP A 10 7.68 -10.23 3.66
CA ASP A 10 7.04 -11.21 4.53
C ASP A 10 7.61 -11.16 5.95
N ALA A 11 8.93 -10.94 6.08
CA ALA A 11 9.59 -10.90 7.38
C ALA A 11 9.24 -9.65 8.19
N THR A 12 8.98 -8.53 7.54
CA THR A 12 8.76 -7.24 8.22
C THR A 12 7.31 -6.81 8.30
N PHE A 13 6.41 -7.49 7.61
CA PHE A 13 5.03 -7.04 7.47
C PHE A 13 4.31 -6.92 8.82
N ALA A 14 4.46 -7.92 9.68
CA ALA A 14 3.80 -7.88 10.99
C ALA A 14 4.25 -6.68 11.81
N SER A 15 5.56 -6.44 11.91
CA SER A 15 6.08 -5.37 12.75
C SER A 15 5.86 -3.98 12.13
N GLU A 16 6.00 -3.84 10.82
CA GLU A 16 5.97 -2.53 10.18
C GLU A 16 4.57 -2.11 9.73
N VAL A 17 3.69 -3.05 9.48
CA VAL A 17 2.32 -2.75 9.01
C VAL A 17 1.28 -3.09 10.06
N LEU A 18 1.24 -4.35 10.52
CA LEU A 18 0.17 -4.78 11.42
C LEU A 18 0.30 -4.21 12.84
N GLN A 19 1.51 -3.91 13.27
CA GLN A 19 1.78 -3.32 14.58
C GLN A 19 2.01 -1.81 14.52
N ALA A 20 1.82 -1.21 13.36
CA ALA A 20 2.00 0.23 13.19
C ALA A 20 0.94 1.01 13.98
N SER A 21 1.35 2.15 14.53
CA SER A 21 0.45 3.05 15.26
C SER A 21 -0.34 3.98 14.33
N THR A 22 0.04 4.05 13.05
CA THR A 22 -0.65 4.86 12.04
C THR A 22 -1.39 3.95 11.08
N THR A 23 -2.30 4.54 10.30
CA THR A 23 -2.87 3.85 9.14
C THR A 23 -1.76 3.64 8.10
N VAL A 24 -1.74 2.48 7.48
CA VAL A 24 -0.70 2.12 6.50
C VAL A 24 -1.36 1.77 5.17
N LEU A 25 -0.87 2.39 4.11
CA LEU A 25 -1.25 2.06 2.74
C LEU A 25 -0.18 1.15 2.14
N VAL A 26 -0.57 -0.02 1.66
CA VAL A 26 0.35 -0.97 1.04
C VAL A 26 -0.03 -1.16 -0.42
N ASP A 27 0.93 -0.96 -1.31
CA ASP A 27 0.82 -1.19 -2.75
C ASP A 27 1.43 -2.56 -3.07
N PHE A 28 0.59 -3.52 -3.42
CA PHE A 28 1.04 -4.86 -3.85
C PHE A 28 1.33 -4.80 -5.33
N TRP A 29 2.57 -5.11 -5.72
CA TRP A 29 3.06 -4.87 -7.08
C TRP A 29 4.04 -5.96 -7.53
N ALA A 30 4.42 -5.92 -8.80
CA ALA A 30 5.48 -6.76 -9.36
C ALA A 30 6.21 -5.98 -10.46
N PRO A 31 7.50 -6.27 -10.69
CA PRO A 31 8.28 -5.53 -11.69
C PRO A 31 7.81 -5.75 -13.13
N TRP A 32 7.14 -6.87 -13.41
CA TRP A 32 6.61 -7.18 -14.75
C TRP A 32 5.23 -6.56 -14.98
N CYS A 33 4.66 -5.92 -14.01
CA CYS A 33 3.29 -5.40 -14.06
C CYS A 33 3.29 -3.97 -14.60
N GLY A 34 2.81 -3.79 -15.84
CA GLY A 34 2.74 -2.46 -16.47
C GLY A 34 1.90 -1.47 -15.69
N PRO A 35 0.64 -1.80 -15.32
CA PRO A 35 -0.21 -0.88 -14.55
C PRO A 35 0.37 -0.52 -13.18
N CYS A 36 1.18 -1.39 -12.57
CA CYS A 36 1.82 -1.09 -11.30
C CYS A 36 2.77 0.11 -11.40
N ARG A 37 3.37 0.32 -12.57
CA ARG A 37 4.28 1.46 -12.78
C ARG A 37 3.55 2.78 -12.70
N LEU A 38 2.27 2.82 -13.03
CA LEU A 38 1.45 4.03 -12.92
C LEU A 38 1.22 4.42 -11.47
N MET A 39 1.26 3.44 -10.57
CA MET A 39 0.99 3.68 -9.15
C MET A 39 2.23 4.18 -8.38
N ALA A 40 3.44 3.93 -8.89
CA ALA A 40 4.66 4.30 -8.16
C ALA A 40 4.71 5.80 -7.81
N PRO A 41 4.54 6.73 -8.77
CA PRO A 41 4.54 8.17 -8.41
C PRO A 41 3.36 8.55 -7.52
N MET A 42 2.25 7.82 -7.59
CA MET A 42 1.10 8.09 -6.73
C MET A 42 1.36 7.69 -5.29
N MET A 43 2.16 6.65 -5.07
CA MET A 43 2.58 6.28 -3.71
C MET A 43 3.47 7.35 -3.10
N ASP A 44 4.40 7.90 -3.89
CA ASP A 44 5.23 9.01 -3.43
C ASP A 44 4.38 10.23 -3.07
N TRP A 45 3.41 10.55 -3.93
CA TRP A 45 2.48 11.65 -3.66
C TRP A 45 1.69 11.43 -2.37
N ALA A 46 1.18 10.23 -2.15
CA ALA A 46 0.41 9.91 -0.95
C ALA A 46 1.26 10.01 0.31
N ALA A 47 2.50 9.50 0.25
CA ALA A 47 3.41 9.56 1.38
C ALA A 47 3.70 11.00 1.80
N GLU A 48 3.86 11.91 0.86
CA GLU A 48 4.11 13.32 1.15
C GLU A 48 2.84 14.05 1.59
N THR A 49 1.74 13.83 0.86
CA THR A 49 0.49 14.56 1.11
C THR A 49 -0.11 14.23 2.47
N TYR A 50 -0.02 12.97 2.88
CA TYR A 50 -0.62 12.50 4.13
C TYR A 50 0.42 12.21 5.22
N ALA A 51 1.59 12.83 5.13
CA ALA A 51 2.65 12.67 6.12
C ALA A 51 2.11 12.96 7.53
N GLY A 52 2.44 12.09 8.48
CA GLY A 52 1.94 12.21 9.85
C GLY A 52 0.60 11.52 10.09
N LYS A 53 -0.18 11.24 9.03
CA LYS A 53 -1.48 10.57 9.14
C LYS A 53 -1.47 9.18 8.50
N LEU A 54 -0.57 8.97 7.56
CA LEU A 54 -0.52 7.76 6.75
C LEU A 54 0.94 7.36 6.56
N SER A 55 1.23 6.09 6.77
CA SER A 55 2.49 5.49 6.33
C SER A 55 2.23 4.79 5.01
N VAL A 56 3.14 4.90 4.06
CA VAL A 56 2.98 4.32 2.73
C VAL A 56 4.14 3.40 2.44
N GLY A 57 3.83 2.23 1.89
CA GLY A 57 4.85 1.31 1.45
C GLY A 57 4.33 0.40 0.37
N LYS A 58 5.22 -0.46 -0.11
CA LYS A 58 4.91 -1.40 -1.17
C LYS A 58 5.46 -2.77 -0.84
N LEU A 59 4.83 -3.79 -1.39
CA LEU A 59 5.24 -5.18 -1.20
C LEU A 59 5.25 -5.87 -2.56
N GLU A 60 6.41 -6.40 -2.95
CA GLU A 60 6.56 -7.11 -4.21
C GLU A 60 6.06 -8.54 -4.05
N VAL A 61 5.04 -8.90 -4.82
CA VAL A 61 4.27 -10.13 -4.58
C VAL A 61 5.03 -11.43 -4.86
N ASP A 62 5.93 -11.43 -5.84
CA ASP A 62 6.63 -12.66 -6.21
C ASP A 62 7.65 -13.07 -5.15
N GLY A 63 8.33 -12.10 -4.56
CA GLY A 63 9.31 -12.33 -3.51
C GLY A 63 8.69 -12.47 -2.12
N ASN A 64 7.40 -12.19 -1.98
CA ASN A 64 6.72 -12.18 -0.67
C ASN A 64 5.37 -12.88 -0.75
N PRO A 65 5.38 -14.19 -1.07
CA PRO A 65 4.15 -14.93 -1.30
C PRO A 65 3.32 -15.16 -0.05
N GLN A 66 3.91 -15.15 1.14
CA GLN A 66 3.16 -15.40 2.37
C GLN A 66 2.15 -14.27 2.62
N THR A 67 2.60 -13.02 2.56
CA THR A 67 1.72 -11.88 2.76
C THR A 67 0.69 -11.77 1.64
N ARG A 68 1.15 -11.95 0.38
CA ARG A 68 0.25 -11.96 -0.77
C ARG A 68 -0.90 -12.94 -0.57
N ASP A 69 -0.58 -14.17 -0.19
CA ASP A 69 -1.58 -15.23 -0.06
C ASP A 69 -2.46 -15.03 1.17
N PHE A 70 -1.88 -14.57 2.27
CA PHE A 70 -2.65 -14.34 3.50
C PHE A 70 -3.77 -13.33 3.27
N PHE A 71 -3.48 -12.26 2.53
CA PHE A 71 -4.49 -11.23 2.23
C PHE A 71 -5.20 -11.47 0.91
N GLN A 72 -4.97 -12.62 0.26
CA GLN A 72 -5.66 -13.04 -0.96
C GLN A 72 -5.54 -12.00 -2.07
N VAL A 73 -4.34 -11.48 -2.27
CA VAL A 73 -4.05 -10.55 -3.36
C VAL A 73 -3.86 -11.36 -4.64
N GLN A 74 -4.82 -11.28 -5.56
CA GLN A 74 -4.80 -12.04 -6.80
C GLN A 74 -4.38 -11.19 -7.99
N GLY A 75 -5.03 -10.06 -8.18
CA GLY A 75 -4.66 -9.10 -9.24
C GLY A 75 -3.77 -8.01 -8.69
N ILE A 76 -2.94 -7.45 -9.56
CA ILE A 76 -2.09 -6.32 -9.18
C ILE A 76 -2.18 -5.23 -10.24
N PRO A 77 -2.01 -3.94 -9.85
CA PRO A 77 -1.77 -3.49 -8.47
C PRO A 77 -3.01 -3.65 -7.60
N THR A 78 -2.79 -3.89 -6.32
CA THR A 78 -3.84 -3.86 -5.29
C THR A 78 -3.35 -2.98 -4.16
N LEU A 79 -4.18 -2.00 -3.77
CA LEU A 79 -3.90 -1.13 -2.65
C LEU A 79 -4.75 -1.57 -1.48
N ILE A 80 -4.13 -1.77 -0.32
CA ILE A 80 -4.85 -2.12 0.91
C ILE A 80 -4.48 -1.14 2.00
N LEU A 81 -5.51 -0.63 2.70
CA LEU A 81 -5.33 0.19 3.88
C LEU A 81 -5.45 -0.69 5.12
N PHE A 82 -4.49 -0.55 6.01
CA PHE A 82 -4.46 -1.26 7.30
C PHE A 82 -4.54 -0.26 8.43
N ARG A 83 -5.34 -0.57 9.45
CA ARG A 83 -5.45 0.22 10.67
C ARG A 83 -5.62 -0.73 11.85
N ASP A 84 -4.83 -0.51 12.89
CA ASP A 84 -4.89 -1.34 14.11
C ASP A 84 -4.75 -2.83 13.81
N GLY A 85 -3.87 -3.17 12.87
CA GLY A 85 -3.58 -4.55 12.51
C GLY A 85 -4.59 -5.21 11.59
N LYS A 86 -5.54 -4.45 11.03
CA LYS A 86 -6.62 -5.02 10.21
C LYS A 86 -6.73 -4.31 8.87
N GLU A 87 -7.09 -5.07 7.85
CA GLU A 87 -7.47 -4.50 6.57
C GLU A 87 -8.80 -3.74 6.73
N VAL A 88 -8.80 -2.45 6.38
CA VAL A 88 -10.03 -1.64 6.50
C VAL A 88 -10.60 -1.24 5.14
N ALA A 89 -9.80 -1.25 4.09
CA ALA A 89 -10.28 -0.93 2.74
C ALA A 89 -9.31 -1.49 1.70
N ARG A 90 -9.83 -1.73 0.51
CA ARG A 90 -9.06 -2.32 -0.58
C ARG A 90 -9.49 -1.70 -1.91
N GLN A 91 -8.51 -1.41 -2.76
CA GLN A 91 -8.73 -0.93 -4.11
C GLN A 91 -7.96 -1.82 -5.07
N GLU A 92 -8.66 -2.55 -5.92
CA GLU A 92 -8.04 -3.43 -6.91
C GLU A 92 -7.91 -2.72 -8.25
N GLY A 93 -6.77 -2.90 -8.90
CA GLY A 93 -6.46 -2.27 -10.18
C GLY A 93 -5.87 -0.87 -10.04
N ALA A 94 -5.30 -0.37 -11.14
CA ALA A 94 -4.72 0.97 -11.17
C ALA A 94 -5.83 2.02 -11.18
N ILE A 95 -5.63 3.10 -10.43
CA ILE A 95 -6.57 4.21 -10.36
C ILE A 95 -5.82 5.52 -10.57
N ALA A 96 -6.56 6.54 -10.98
CA ALA A 96 -6.00 7.87 -11.14
C ALA A 96 -5.91 8.60 -9.79
N LYS A 97 -5.12 9.67 -9.76
CA LYS A 97 -4.87 10.43 -8.52
C LYS A 97 -6.14 10.92 -7.83
N PRO A 98 -7.16 11.50 -8.54
CA PRO A 98 -8.38 11.92 -7.85
C PRO A 98 -9.11 10.77 -7.18
N GLN A 99 -9.07 9.58 -7.78
CA GLN A 99 -9.70 8.39 -7.20
C GLN A 99 -8.93 7.91 -5.98
N LEU A 100 -7.59 7.95 -6.03
CA LEU A 100 -6.77 7.61 -4.89
C LEU A 100 -7.01 8.59 -3.73
N GLN A 101 -7.09 9.88 -4.03
CA GLN A 101 -7.37 10.89 -3.01
C GLN A 101 -8.71 10.64 -2.35
N ALA A 102 -9.75 10.35 -3.14
CA ALA A 102 -11.07 10.05 -2.59
C ALA A 102 -11.05 8.80 -1.71
N PHE A 103 -10.34 7.76 -2.14
CA PHE A 103 -10.17 6.52 -1.39
C PHE A 103 -9.50 6.78 -0.04
N LEU A 104 -8.42 7.54 -0.03
CA LEU A 104 -7.70 7.87 1.20
C LEU A 104 -8.52 8.77 2.11
N ASP A 105 -9.13 9.82 1.58
CA ASP A 105 -9.91 10.76 2.38
C ASP A 105 -11.13 10.10 3.01
N ALA A 106 -11.69 9.07 2.38
CA ALA A 106 -12.82 8.34 2.93
C ALA A 106 -12.45 7.51 4.17
N HIS A 107 -11.15 7.23 4.37
CA HIS A 107 -10.71 6.31 5.42
C HIS A 107 -9.72 6.93 6.42
N LEU A 108 -9.37 8.20 6.25
CA LEU A 108 -8.41 8.87 7.14
C LEU A 108 -9.06 9.91 8.05
#